data_bbf69cfeb2ae5b996c059dc3c8475aa2
#
_entry.id   bbf69cfeb2ae5b996c059dc3c8475aa2
#
_cell.length_a   1.000
_cell.length_b   1.000
_cell.length_c   1.000
_cell.angle_alpha   90.00
_cell.angle_beta   90.00
_cell.angle_gamma   90.00
#
_symmetry.space_group_name_H-M   'P 1'
#
loop_
_entity.id
_entity.type
_entity.pdbx_description
1 polymer ?
#
loop_
_entity_poly.entity_id
_entity_poly.type
_entity_poly.pdbx_seq_one_letter_code
_entity_poly.pdbx_strand_id
1 'polypeptide(L)'
;MDYQSAFAISAAGMTAEKLRVDVAALNLANANSPLSANGAGYQPLRVQSSVRATPGARNFEALIDQGMAAAETLSVAPYRAPARRVYEPGHPQANKEGFVSYPGVDSLTEMMTLMVASRAYEADVAAFNAAKTMAMKALEIGGRS
;
A
#
# COMPACT_ATOMS: atom_id res chain seq x y z
N MET A 1 3.16 23.63 18.56
CA MET A 1 2.72 22.66 17.58
C MET A 1 3.91 22.30 16.73
N ASP A 2 4.19 21.02 16.56
CA ASP A 2 5.31 20.57 15.75
C ASP A 2 4.84 20.35 14.31
N TYR A 3 5.02 21.37 13.47
CA TYR A 3 4.66 21.29 12.04
C TYR A 3 5.52 20.30 11.28
N GLN A 4 6.75 20.02 11.75
CA GLN A 4 7.64 19.05 11.13
C GLN A 4 7.07 17.64 11.25
N SER A 5 6.55 17.29 12.44
CA SER A 5 5.86 16.01 12.65
C SER A 5 4.62 15.87 11.76
N ALA A 6 3.82 16.96 11.63
CA ALA A 6 2.64 16.93 10.78
C ALA A 6 2.99 16.69 9.29
N PHE A 7 4.05 17.34 8.80
CA PHE A 7 4.56 17.12 7.45
C PHE A 7 5.10 15.71 7.26
N ALA A 8 5.86 15.19 8.24
CA ALA A 8 6.43 13.86 8.18
C ALA A 8 5.33 12.77 8.15
N ILE A 9 4.30 12.92 8.98
CA ILE A 9 3.15 12.00 9.03
C ILE A 9 2.40 12.01 7.69
N SER A 10 2.05 13.18 7.17
CA SER A 10 1.35 13.27 5.89
C SER A 10 2.18 12.75 4.72
N ALA A 11 3.49 13.00 4.71
CA ALA A 11 4.40 12.49 3.69
C ALA A 11 4.52 10.95 3.75
N ALA A 12 4.59 10.39 4.95
CA ALA A 12 4.60 8.94 5.15
C ALA A 12 3.28 8.31 4.68
N GLY A 13 2.13 8.93 5.02
CA GLY A 13 0.82 8.52 4.55
C GLY A 13 0.74 8.51 3.02
N MET A 14 1.12 9.61 2.35
CA MET A 14 1.17 9.68 0.89
C MET A 14 2.04 8.57 0.28
N THR A 15 3.19 8.28 0.89
CA THR A 15 4.08 7.21 0.40
C THR A 15 3.44 5.84 0.54
N ALA A 16 2.76 5.58 1.67
CA ALA A 16 2.06 4.34 1.93
C ALA A 16 0.92 4.11 0.93
N GLU A 17 0.08 5.13 0.73
CA GLU A 17 -1.06 5.01 -0.16
C GLU A 17 -0.63 4.91 -1.63
N LYS A 18 0.43 5.63 -2.04
CA LYS A 18 1.00 5.47 -3.36
C LYS A 18 1.48 4.04 -3.59
N LEU A 19 2.18 3.45 -2.62
CA LEU A 19 2.63 2.07 -2.72
C LEU A 19 1.46 1.08 -2.85
N ARG A 20 0.34 1.33 -2.16
CA ARG A 20 -0.89 0.53 -2.29
C ARG A 20 -1.50 0.64 -3.68
N VAL A 21 -1.55 1.86 -4.23
CA VAL A 21 -2.01 2.09 -5.62
C VAL A 21 -1.13 1.33 -6.61
N ASP A 22 0.19 1.44 -6.49
CA ASP A 22 1.14 0.78 -7.39
C ASP A 22 1.00 -0.75 -7.33
N VAL A 23 0.87 -1.32 -6.14
CA VAL A 23 0.69 -2.78 -5.95
C VAL A 23 -0.65 -3.25 -6.51
N ALA A 24 -1.76 -2.54 -6.23
CA ALA A 24 -3.07 -2.89 -6.76
C ALA A 24 -3.11 -2.81 -8.30
N ALA A 25 -2.46 -1.79 -8.87
CA ALA A 25 -2.34 -1.66 -10.33
C ALA A 25 -1.52 -2.80 -10.94
N LEU A 26 -0.41 -3.21 -10.30
CA LEU A 26 0.39 -4.36 -10.74
C LEU A 26 -0.40 -5.67 -10.67
N ASN A 27 -1.15 -5.90 -9.60
CA ASN A 27 -2.00 -7.07 -9.46
C ASN A 27 -3.06 -7.11 -10.56
N LEU A 28 -3.72 -5.97 -10.81
CA LEU A 28 -4.77 -5.86 -11.82
C LEU A 28 -4.21 -6.06 -13.24
N ALA A 29 -3.07 -5.46 -13.55
CA ALA A 29 -2.40 -5.62 -14.85
C ALA A 29 -2.03 -7.07 -15.14
N ASN A 30 -1.70 -7.86 -14.09
CA ASN A 30 -1.30 -9.25 -14.23
C ASN A 30 -2.42 -10.27 -13.92
N ALA A 31 -3.63 -9.81 -13.58
CA ALA A 31 -4.76 -10.68 -13.23
C ALA A 31 -5.12 -11.70 -14.33
N ASN A 32 -4.88 -11.34 -15.58
CA ASN A 32 -5.16 -12.17 -16.76
C ASN A 32 -3.88 -12.65 -17.46
N SER A 33 -2.72 -12.59 -16.80
CA SER A 33 -1.49 -13.19 -17.30
C SER A 33 -1.47 -14.68 -16.95
N PRO A 34 -1.55 -15.61 -17.93
CA PRO A 34 -1.65 -17.02 -17.63
C PRO A 34 -0.38 -17.55 -16.96
N LEU A 35 -0.57 -18.47 -16.01
CA LEU A 35 0.53 -19.17 -15.36
C LEU A 35 1.03 -20.30 -16.24
N SER A 36 2.33 -20.55 -16.23
CA SER A 36 2.92 -21.69 -16.94
C SER A 36 2.39 -23.03 -16.40
N ALA A 37 2.52 -24.10 -17.17
CA ALA A 37 2.03 -25.43 -16.81
C ALA A 37 2.60 -25.98 -15.48
N ASN A 38 3.78 -25.50 -15.08
CA ASN A 38 4.42 -25.79 -13.78
C ASN A 38 3.96 -24.86 -12.65
N GLY A 39 2.98 -23.98 -12.89
CA GLY A 39 2.48 -23.00 -11.92
C GLY A 39 3.38 -21.77 -11.75
N ALA A 40 4.45 -21.65 -12.53
CA ALA A 40 5.30 -20.45 -12.49
C ALA A 40 4.63 -19.28 -13.22
N GLY A 41 4.69 -18.10 -12.64
CA GLY A 41 4.13 -16.88 -13.19
C GLY A 41 3.97 -15.81 -12.12
N TYR A 42 3.10 -14.85 -12.40
CA TYR A 42 2.86 -13.75 -11.49
C TYR A 42 2.24 -14.23 -10.17
N GLN A 43 2.83 -13.79 -9.06
CA GLN A 43 2.27 -13.97 -7.73
C GLN A 43 1.69 -12.65 -7.25
N PRO A 44 0.41 -12.63 -6.82
CA PRO A 44 -0.21 -11.42 -6.29
C PRO A 44 0.60 -10.83 -5.14
N LEU A 45 0.72 -9.51 -5.12
CA LEU A 45 1.49 -8.77 -4.13
C LEU A 45 0.55 -8.09 -3.12
N ARG A 46 1.05 -7.87 -1.92
CA ARG A 46 0.36 -7.11 -0.89
C ARG A 46 1.33 -6.22 -0.13
N VAL A 47 0.91 -4.99 0.16
CA VAL A 47 1.63 -4.10 1.06
C VAL A 47 1.41 -4.57 2.49
N GLN A 48 2.49 -4.78 3.20
CA GLN A 48 2.50 -5.11 4.63
C GLN A 48 3.15 -3.97 5.38
N SER A 49 2.47 -3.51 6.41
CA SER A 49 3.00 -2.57 7.37
C SER A 49 3.50 -3.34 8.59
N SER A 50 4.71 -3.08 9.00
CA SER A 50 5.28 -3.62 10.22
C SER A 50 5.85 -2.49 11.06
N VAL A 51 5.40 -2.43 12.31
CA VAL A 51 6.02 -1.58 13.31
C VAL A 51 7.15 -2.38 13.95
N ARG A 52 8.38 -1.88 13.87
CA ARG A 52 9.51 -2.51 14.55
C ARG A 52 9.34 -2.30 16.05
N ALA A 53 8.85 -3.30 16.76
CA ALA A 53 8.88 -3.30 18.22
C ALA A 53 10.35 -3.37 18.69
N THR A 54 10.81 -2.35 19.40
CA THR A 54 12.11 -2.40 20.07
C THR A 54 11.96 -3.20 21.36
N PRO A 55 12.72 -4.29 21.54
CA PRO A 55 12.66 -5.06 22.80
C PRO A 55 13.09 -4.18 23.96
N GLY A 56 12.26 -4.04 24.98
CA GLY A 56 12.62 -3.37 26.23
C GLY A 56 11.77 -2.20 26.70
N ALA A 57 10.78 -1.75 25.93
CA ALA A 57 9.84 -0.74 26.40
C ALA A 57 8.94 -1.33 27.50
N ARG A 58 9.25 -1.00 28.75
CA ARG A 58 8.51 -1.49 29.94
C ARG A 58 7.42 -0.54 30.42
N ASN A 59 7.37 0.70 29.89
CA ASN A 59 6.47 1.75 30.31
C ASN A 59 5.60 2.19 29.15
N PHE A 60 4.32 2.49 29.42
CA PHE A 60 3.36 2.95 28.42
C PHE A 60 3.80 4.23 27.71
N GLU A 61 4.46 5.14 28.44
CA GLU A 61 5.01 6.39 27.91
C GLU A 61 6.11 6.14 26.84
N ALA A 62 7.01 5.19 27.11
CA ALA A 62 8.03 4.76 26.15
C ALA A 62 7.41 4.04 24.92
N LEU A 63 6.26 3.38 25.08
CA LEU A 63 5.52 2.78 23.97
C LEU A 63 4.84 3.82 23.09
N ILE A 64 4.34 4.92 23.68
CA ILE A 64 3.76 6.04 22.91
C ILE A 64 4.87 6.78 22.15
N ASP A 65 5.96 7.16 22.81
CA ASP A 65 7.10 7.83 22.17
C ASP A 65 7.70 6.97 21.06
N GLN A 66 7.77 5.66 21.27
CA GLN A 66 8.22 4.68 20.30
C GLN A 66 7.23 4.50 19.15
N GLY A 67 5.91 4.49 19.43
CA GLY A 67 4.87 4.43 18.43
C GLY A 67 4.84 5.67 17.52
N MET A 68 5.17 6.84 18.09
CA MET A 68 5.30 8.09 17.34
C MET A 68 6.63 8.20 16.58
N ALA A 69 7.69 7.57 17.09
CA ALA A 69 9.02 7.54 16.45
C ALA A 69 9.25 6.31 15.56
N ALA A 70 8.41 5.28 15.69
CA ALA A 70 8.53 4.09 14.88
C ALA A 70 8.12 4.40 13.44
N ALA A 71 9.12 4.62 12.60
CA ALA A 71 8.90 4.64 11.17
C ALA A 71 8.22 3.32 10.76
N GLU A 72 6.98 3.41 10.33
CA GLU A 72 6.25 2.30 9.76
C GLU A 72 7.04 1.75 8.57
N THR A 73 7.59 0.55 8.71
CA THR A 73 8.33 -0.07 7.62
C THR A 73 7.33 -0.73 6.69
N LEU A 74 7.15 -0.11 5.53
CA LEU A 74 6.34 -0.67 4.46
C LEU A 74 7.16 -1.68 3.67
N SER A 75 6.62 -2.85 3.47
CA SER A 75 7.21 -3.89 2.63
C SER A 75 6.18 -4.43 1.66
N VAL A 76 6.63 -4.85 0.49
CA VAL A 76 5.80 -5.52 -0.50
C VAL A 76 6.19 -6.99 -0.49
N ALA A 77 5.22 -7.85 -0.25
CA ALA A 77 5.44 -9.29 -0.22
C ALA A 77 4.39 -10.01 -1.07
N PRO A 78 4.78 -11.12 -1.73
CA PRO A 78 3.81 -11.97 -2.41
C PRO A 78 2.89 -12.62 -1.38
N TYR A 79 1.61 -12.71 -1.69
CA TYR A 79 0.66 -13.48 -0.89
C TYR A 79 0.15 -14.69 -1.69
N ARG A 80 -0.08 -15.79 -0.97
CA ARG A 80 -0.58 -17.02 -1.59
C ARG A 80 -2.09 -16.91 -1.80
N ALA A 81 -2.49 -16.77 -3.07
CA ALA A 81 -3.87 -16.90 -3.48
C ALA A 81 -4.01 -18.15 -4.35
N PRO A 82 -5.10 -18.91 -4.22
CA PRO A 82 -5.35 -20.05 -5.08
C PRO A 82 -5.48 -19.59 -6.54
N ALA A 83 -4.82 -20.27 -7.46
CA ALA A 83 -4.92 -19.97 -8.88
C ALA A 83 -6.37 -20.14 -9.38
N ARG A 84 -6.83 -19.22 -10.21
CA ARG A 84 -8.12 -19.28 -10.88
C ARG A 84 -7.98 -20.13 -12.14
N ARG A 85 -8.76 -21.20 -12.27
CA ARG A 85 -8.78 -22.05 -13.44
C ARG A 85 -9.94 -21.66 -14.35
N VAL A 86 -9.67 -21.47 -15.63
CA VAL A 86 -10.67 -21.16 -16.66
C VAL A 86 -10.58 -22.19 -17.76
N TYR A 87 -11.73 -22.65 -18.26
CA TYR A 87 -11.78 -23.61 -19.35
C TYR A 87 -11.63 -22.89 -20.70
N GLU A 88 -10.46 -23.03 -21.31
CA GLU A 88 -10.07 -22.40 -22.58
C GLU A 88 -9.25 -23.41 -23.42
N PRO A 89 -9.89 -24.39 -24.04
CA PRO A 89 -9.19 -25.49 -24.72
C PRO A 89 -8.37 -25.05 -25.94
N GLY A 90 -8.69 -23.87 -26.51
CA GLY A 90 -7.94 -23.29 -27.63
C GLY A 90 -6.72 -22.45 -27.21
N HIS A 91 -6.49 -22.29 -25.93
CA HIS A 91 -5.39 -21.46 -25.44
C HIS A 91 -4.04 -22.23 -25.50
N PRO A 92 -2.93 -21.60 -25.94
CA PRO A 92 -1.61 -22.28 -26.06
C PRO A 92 -1.08 -22.86 -24.74
N GLN A 93 -1.53 -22.35 -23.61
CA GLN A 93 -1.12 -22.78 -22.26
C GLN A 93 -2.20 -23.64 -21.57
N ALA A 94 -3.23 -24.10 -22.32
CA ALA A 94 -4.20 -25.02 -21.77
C ALA A 94 -3.55 -26.37 -21.41
N ASN A 95 -3.94 -26.92 -20.27
CA ASN A 95 -3.53 -28.26 -19.89
C ASN A 95 -4.26 -29.33 -20.76
N LYS A 96 -3.95 -30.60 -20.53
CA LYS A 96 -4.58 -31.71 -21.27
C LYS A 96 -6.10 -31.79 -21.12
N GLU A 97 -6.64 -31.18 -20.07
CA GLU A 97 -8.07 -31.11 -19.75
C GLU A 97 -8.73 -29.83 -20.31
N GLY A 98 -7.97 -28.94 -20.97
CA GLY A 98 -8.45 -27.71 -21.57
C GLY A 98 -8.55 -26.53 -20.59
N PHE A 99 -7.90 -26.60 -19.42
CA PHE A 99 -7.92 -25.51 -18.45
C PHE A 99 -6.64 -24.68 -18.50
N VAL A 100 -6.79 -23.36 -18.39
CA VAL A 100 -5.72 -22.39 -18.18
C VAL A 100 -5.75 -21.91 -16.75
N SER A 101 -4.58 -21.79 -16.12
CA SER A 101 -4.44 -21.27 -14.77
C SER A 101 -4.02 -19.80 -14.82
N TYR A 102 -4.72 -18.96 -14.06
CA TYR A 102 -4.43 -17.54 -13.89
C TYR A 102 -4.08 -17.24 -12.43
N PRO A 103 -3.36 -16.14 -12.14
CA PRO A 103 -3.14 -15.72 -10.76
C PRO A 103 -4.45 -15.53 -10.00
N GLY A 104 -4.45 -15.84 -8.70
CA GLY A 104 -5.62 -15.68 -7.84
C GLY A 104 -5.87 -14.21 -7.46
N VAL A 105 -5.94 -13.32 -8.44
CA VAL A 105 -6.24 -11.89 -8.25
C VAL A 105 -7.75 -11.69 -8.37
N ASP A 106 -8.35 -11.12 -7.35
CA ASP A 106 -9.73 -10.63 -7.43
C ASP A 106 -9.73 -9.18 -7.93
N SER A 107 -10.04 -9.00 -9.21
CA SER A 107 -10.02 -7.69 -9.86
C SER A 107 -10.95 -6.67 -9.20
N LEU A 108 -12.08 -7.11 -8.64
CA LEU A 108 -13.00 -6.21 -7.95
C LEU A 108 -12.37 -5.67 -6.66
N THR A 109 -11.78 -6.55 -5.87
CA THR A 109 -11.08 -6.17 -4.64
C THR A 109 -9.90 -5.25 -4.92
N GLU A 110 -9.11 -5.52 -5.98
CA GLU A 110 -7.99 -4.66 -6.36
C GLU A 110 -8.45 -3.28 -6.85
N MET A 111 -9.53 -3.20 -7.64
CA MET A 111 -10.13 -1.92 -8.04
C MET A 111 -10.63 -1.11 -6.84
N MET A 112 -11.28 -1.77 -5.86
CA MET A 112 -11.71 -1.11 -4.63
C MET A 112 -10.51 -0.60 -3.82
N THR A 113 -9.45 -1.40 -3.70
CA THR A 113 -8.21 -1.02 -3.04
C THR A 113 -7.58 0.21 -3.71
N LEU A 114 -7.52 0.21 -5.04
CA LEU A 114 -7.00 1.33 -5.83
C LEU A 114 -7.81 2.61 -5.58
N MET A 115 -9.15 2.53 -5.58
CA MET A 115 -10.00 3.69 -5.32
C MET A 115 -9.84 4.22 -3.88
N VAL A 116 -9.79 3.32 -2.90
CA VAL A 116 -9.63 3.71 -1.48
C VAL A 116 -8.28 4.35 -1.25
N ALA A 117 -7.20 3.74 -1.77
CA ALA A 117 -5.84 4.25 -1.63
C ALA A 117 -5.67 5.61 -2.35
N SER A 118 -6.26 5.79 -3.53
CA SER A 118 -6.25 7.07 -4.23
C SER A 118 -6.94 8.18 -3.42
N ARG A 119 -8.09 7.89 -2.83
CA ARG A 119 -8.80 8.87 -1.97
C ARG A 119 -8.04 9.18 -0.69
N ALA A 120 -7.41 8.16 -0.09
CA ALA A 120 -6.57 8.38 1.10
C ALA A 120 -5.35 9.25 0.75
N TYR A 121 -4.70 9.01 -0.37
CA TYR A 121 -3.61 9.86 -0.88
C TYR A 121 -4.06 11.32 -1.05
N GLU A 122 -5.23 11.56 -1.66
CA GLU A 122 -5.79 12.91 -1.81
C GLU A 122 -6.05 13.58 -0.46
N ALA A 123 -6.53 12.82 0.53
CA ALA A 123 -6.74 13.32 1.89
C ALA A 123 -5.41 13.70 2.57
N ASP A 124 -4.37 12.90 2.42
CA ASP A 124 -3.02 13.20 2.94
C ASP A 124 -2.43 14.45 2.29
N VAL A 125 -2.63 14.64 0.98
CA VAL A 125 -2.24 15.87 0.26
C VAL A 125 -2.99 17.08 0.83
N ALA A 126 -4.29 16.96 1.09
CA ALA A 126 -5.08 18.04 1.69
C ALA A 126 -4.61 18.37 3.11
N ALA A 127 -4.31 17.36 3.93
CA ALA A 127 -3.76 17.52 5.27
C ALA A 127 -2.39 18.21 5.25
N PHE A 128 -1.50 17.81 4.34
CA PHE A 128 -0.20 18.43 4.13
C PHE A 128 -0.33 19.92 3.78
N ASN A 129 -1.23 20.26 2.84
CA ASN A 129 -1.47 21.64 2.43
C ASN A 129 -2.08 22.49 3.56
N ALA A 130 -2.97 21.91 4.38
CA ALA A 130 -3.52 22.58 5.56
C ALA A 130 -2.41 22.88 6.59
N ALA A 131 -1.56 21.90 6.89
CA ALA A 131 -0.41 22.07 7.79
C ALA A 131 0.56 23.16 7.27
N LYS A 132 0.85 23.16 5.96
CA LYS A 132 1.67 24.20 5.31
C LYS A 132 1.06 25.60 5.48
N THR A 133 -0.25 25.72 5.22
CA THR A 133 -0.95 27.00 5.37
C THR A 133 -0.91 27.51 6.80
N MET A 134 -1.13 26.63 7.79
CA MET A 134 -1.03 26.98 9.22
C MET A 134 0.39 27.41 9.59
N ALA A 135 1.43 26.70 9.12
CA ALA A 135 2.82 27.08 9.37
C ALA A 135 3.17 28.43 8.78
N MET A 136 2.72 28.75 7.56
CA MET A 136 2.92 30.07 6.94
C MET A 136 2.22 31.16 7.72
N LYS A 137 0.99 30.95 8.17
CA LYS A 137 0.26 31.91 9.01
C LYS A 137 0.94 32.15 10.34
N ALA A 138 1.48 31.13 10.98
CA ALA A 138 2.23 31.26 12.22
C ALA A 138 3.50 32.11 12.03
N LEU A 139 4.20 31.94 10.90
CA LEU A 139 5.38 32.77 10.57
C LEU A 139 5.00 34.22 10.29
N GLU A 140 3.89 34.50 9.61
CA GLU A 140 3.38 35.85 9.36
C GLU A 140 3.06 36.60 10.68
N ILE A 141 2.49 35.87 11.65
CA ILE A 141 2.19 36.45 12.98
C ILE A 141 3.49 36.72 13.77
N GLY A 142 4.44 35.77 13.74
CA GLY A 142 5.71 35.91 14.44
C GLY A 142 6.70 36.92 13.82
N GLY A 143 6.57 37.19 12.52
CA GLY A 143 7.43 38.15 11.81
C GLY A 143 6.96 39.63 11.87
N ARG A 144 5.82 39.90 12.51
CA ARG A 144 5.26 41.27 12.65
C ARG A 144 5.53 41.92 14.01
N SER A 145 6.36 41.31 14.84
CA SER A 145 6.78 41.85 16.16
C SER A 145 8.16 42.50 16.12
#